data_620905aa231de8d64554cc7af68d5534
#
_entry.id   620905aa231de8d64554cc7af68d5534
#
_cell.length_a   1.000
_cell.length_b   1.000
_cell.length_c   1.000
_cell.angle_alpha   90.00
_cell.angle_beta   90.00
_cell.angle_gamma   90.00
#
_symmetry.space_group_name_H-M   'P 1'
#
loop_
_entity.id
_entity.type
_entity.pdbx_description
1 polymer ?
#
loop_
_entity_poly.entity_id
_entity_poly.type
_entity_poly.pdbx_seq_one_letter_code
_entity_poly.pdbx_strand_id
1 'polypeptide(L)'
;MATVAQSARRPVLLATLDVPFEEDATVFAVDSAVESGQPLVVVNVAEVLPTRWTLVGYGYLERAELQDALRKPAELAHSLAVNVERLRVCSPHPIDALLEVVAERNPGVLVFGPDRSCLRRRTYDRAAKRIRERSSCLVWLASD
;
A
#
# COMPACT_ATOMS: atom_id res chain seq x y z
N MET A 1 -14.62 24.40 -14.36
CA MET A 1 -13.17 24.18 -14.31
C MET A 1 -12.74 23.49 -13.02
N ALA A 2 -13.33 23.85 -11.88
CA ALA A 2 -13.06 23.19 -10.62
C ALA A 2 -13.37 21.70 -10.66
N THR A 3 -14.39 21.29 -11.40
CA THR A 3 -14.79 19.89 -11.55
C THR A 3 -13.74 19.05 -12.24
N VAL A 4 -13.01 19.59 -13.21
CA VAL A 4 -11.95 18.85 -13.91
C VAL A 4 -10.77 18.60 -12.98
N ALA A 5 -10.40 19.59 -12.17
CA ALA A 5 -9.30 19.45 -11.21
C ALA A 5 -9.64 18.41 -10.14
N GLN A 6 -10.89 18.36 -9.69
CA GLN A 6 -11.32 17.37 -8.68
C GLN A 6 -11.36 15.97 -9.25
N SER A 7 -11.83 15.81 -10.49
CA SER A 7 -11.91 14.49 -11.13
C SER A 7 -10.54 13.93 -11.46
N ALA A 8 -9.49 14.78 -11.53
CA ALA A 8 -8.12 14.37 -11.80
C ALA A 8 -7.36 13.93 -10.54
N ARG A 9 -7.97 14.00 -9.36
CA ARG A 9 -7.32 13.60 -8.11
C ARG A 9 -7.35 12.09 -7.96
N ARG A 10 -6.26 11.49 -8.40
CA ARG A 10 -6.07 10.05 -8.29
C ARG A 10 -4.78 9.82 -7.53
N PRO A 11 -4.83 9.41 -6.26
CA PRO A 11 -3.63 9.28 -5.45
C PRO A 11 -2.71 8.21 -5.98
N VAL A 12 -1.44 8.29 -5.57
CA VAL A 12 -0.49 7.19 -5.71
C VAL A 12 -0.67 6.31 -4.48
N LEU A 13 -0.86 5.02 -4.70
CA LEU A 13 -1.06 4.06 -3.61
C LEU A 13 0.16 3.16 -3.51
N LEU A 14 0.83 3.17 -2.36
CA LEU A 14 1.97 2.32 -2.05
C LEU A 14 1.53 1.27 -1.04
N ALA A 15 1.63 0.00 -1.40
CA ALA A 15 1.09 -1.09 -0.59
C ALA A 15 2.12 -2.17 -0.28
N THR A 16 1.99 -2.77 0.89
CA THR A 16 2.75 -3.96 1.31
C THR A 16 1.84 -4.93 2.06
N LEU A 17 2.33 -6.16 2.25
CA LEU A 17 1.63 -7.23 2.95
C LEU A 17 2.38 -7.60 4.23
N ASP A 18 2.20 -6.82 5.28
CA ASP A 18 2.72 -7.09 6.63
C ASP A 18 4.24 -7.27 6.70
N VAL A 19 4.94 -6.63 5.79
CA VAL A 19 6.41 -6.58 5.75
C VAL A 19 6.84 -5.16 5.41
N PRO A 20 8.09 -4.77 5.67
CA PRO A 20 8.57 -3.45 5.28
C PRO A 20 8.47 -3.22 3.77
N PHE A 21 8.50 -1.97 3.38
CA PHE A 21 8.55 -1.60 1.97
C PHE A 21 9.96 -1.74 1.41
N GLU A 22 10.05 -2.15 0.17
CA GLU A 22 11.29 -2.08 -0.57
C GLU A 22 11.63 -0.62 -0.87
N GLU A 23 12.91 -0.29 -0.77
CA GLU A 23 13.33 1.10 -0.92
C GLU A 23 13.02 1.66 -2.31
N ASP A 24 13.28 0.88 -3.36
CA ASP A 24 12.99 1.30 -4.73
C ASP A 24 11.51 1.58 -4.96
N ALA A 25 10.65 0.77 -4.36
CA ALA A 25 9.20 0.97 -4.45
C ALA A 25 8.78 2.27 -3.74
N THR A 26 9.36 2.53 -2.58
CA THR A 26 9.09 3.76 -1.83
C THR A 26 9.50 4.98 -2.63
N VAL A 27 10.71 4.97 -3.18
CA VAL A 27 11.22 6.09 -3.99
C VAL A 27 10.33 6.31 -5.21
N PHE A 28 9.99 5.23 -5.91
CA PHE A 28 9.14 5.32 -7.10
C PHE A 28 7.76 5.93 -6.76
N ALA A 29 7.15 5.47 -5.67
CA ALA A 29 5.82 5.97 -5.27
C ALA A 29 5.87 7.44 -4.89
N VAL A 30 6.86 7.84 -4.09
CA VAL A 30 7.00 9.23 -3.66
C VAL A 30 7.30 10.13 -4.87
N ASP A 31 8.21 9.73 -5.73
CA ASP A 31 8.52 10.50 -6.94
C ASP A 31 7.32 10.64 -7.85
N SER A 32 6.53 9.58 -8.00
CA SER A 32 5.29 9.62 -8.78
C SER A 32 4.29 10.63 -8.20
N ALA A 33 4.17 10.66 -6.87
CA ALA A 33 3.29 11.61 -6.21
C ALA A 33 3.77 13.06 -6.39
N VAL A 34 5.08 13.29 -6.26
CA VAL A 34 5.68 14.61 -6.47
C VAL A 34 5.44 15.07 -7.92
N GLU A 35 5.78 14.24 -8.88
CA GLU A 35 5.69 14.60 -10.29
C GLU A 35 4.25 14.83 -10.75
N SER A 36 3.32 14.04 -10.24
CA SER A 36 1.91 14.18 -10.62
C SER A 36 1.15 15.22 -9.79
N GLY A 37 1.75 15.70 -8.70
CA GLY A 37 1.07 16.61 -7.79
C GLY A 37 -0.06 15.94 -7.03
N GLN A 38 -0.03 14.63 -6.86
CA GLN A 38 -1.09 13.86 -6.22
C GLN A 38 -0.69 13.45 -4.80
N PRO A 39 -1.66 13.18 -3.94
CA PRO A 39 -1.35 12.65 -2.61
C PRO A 39 -0.87 11.21 -2.69
N LEU A 40 -0.18 10.80 -1.63
CA LEU A 40 0.29 9.43 -1.45
C LEU A 40 -0.55 8.74 -0.38
N VAL A 41 -1.01 7.54 -0.68
CA VAL A 41 -1.67 6.67 0.30
C VAL A 41 -0.75 5.49 0.55
N VAL A 42 -0.31 5.33 1.79
CA VAL A 42 0.58 4.24 2.20
C VAL A 42 -0.24 3.21 2.95
N VAL A 43 -0.24 1.98 2.46
CA VAL A 43 -1.11 0.91 2.98
C VAL A 43 -0.29 -0.28 3.39
N ASN A 44 -0.49 -0.75 4.61
CA ASN A 44 0.00 -2.05 5.06
C ASN A 44 -1.19 -2.95 5.33
N VAL A 45 -1.25 -4.09 4.65
CA VAL A 45 -2.33 -5.05 4.83
C VAL A 45 -1.77 -6.26 5.56
N ALA A 46 -2.32 -6.54 6.73
CA ALA A 46 -1.92 -7.67 7.55
C ALA A 46 -2.98 -8.76 7.49
N GLU A 47 -2.53 -10.01 7.41
CA GLU A 47 -3.42 -11.15 7.48
C GLU A 47 -3.75 -11.44 8.93
N VAL A 48 -5.04 -11.55 9.21
CA VAL A 48 -5.56 -11.88 10.54
C VAL A 48 -6.43 -13.12 10.41
N LEU A 49 -6.01 -14.18 11.09
CA LEU A 49 -6.79 -15.41 11.09
C LEU A 49 -8.02 -15.23 12.00
N PRO A 50 -9.21 -15.66 11.56
CA PRO A 50 -10.43 -15.52 12.34
C PRO A 50 -10.48 -16.54 13.47
N THR A 51 -9.58 -16.40 14.45
CA THR A 51 -9.51 -17.26 15.60
C THR A 51 -9.93 -16.49 16.85
N ARG A 52 -10.24 -17.24 17.91
CA ARG A 52 -10.55 -16.68 19.22
C ARG A 52 -9.44 -15.73 19.71
N TRP A 53 -8.21 -16.09 19.39
CA TRP A 53 -7.03 -15.34 19.79
C TRP A 53 -6.93 -14.00 19.08
N THR A 54 -7.33 -13.95 17.83
CA THR A 54 -7.34 -12.70 17.09
C THR A 54 -8.34 -11.70 17.66
N LEU A 55 -9.45 -12.17 18.19
CA LEU A 55 -10.43 -11.29 18.81
C LEU A 55 -9.93 -10.71 20.14
N VAL A 56 -9.19 -11.50 20.89
CA VAL A 56 -8.66 -11.08 22.20
C VAL A 56 -7.36 -10.31 22.03
N GLY A 57 -6.50 -10.72 21.08
CA GLY A 57 -5.18 -10.14 20.86
C GLY A 57 -5.17 -8.97 19.89
N TYR A 58 -6.28 -8.32 19.72
CA TYR A 58 -6.43 -7.29 18.69
C TYR A 58 -5.40 -6.17 18.80
N GLY A 59 -5.05 -5.77 20.02
CA GLY A 59 -4.08 -4.72 20.24
C GLY A 59 -2.65 -5.11 19.90
N TYR A 60 -2.36 -6.39 19.79
CA TYR A 60 -1.00 -6.86 19.50
C TYR A 60 -0.65 -6.76 18.03
N LEU A 61 -1.62 -6.57 17.18
CA LEU A 61 -1.39 -6.36 15.75
C LEU A 61 -0.74 -5.02 15.48
N GLU A 62 -0.70 -4.14 16.48
CA GLU A 62 -0.03 -2.85 16.37
C GLU A 62 1.42 -2.95 16.81
N ARG A 63 2.18 -3.77 16.12
CA ARG A 63 3.60 -3.86 16.37
C ARG A 63 4.30 -2.58 15.91
N ALA A 64 5.27 -2.14 16.70
CA ALA A 64 6.07 -0.98 16.37
C ALA A 64 6.72 -1.11 14.98
N GLU A 65 7.12 -2.31 14.62
CA GLU A 65 7.73 -2.61 13.33
C GLU A 65 6.80 -2.32 12.16
N LEU A 66 5.51 -2.62 12.31
CA LEU A 66 4.52 -2.36 11.27
C LEU A 66 4.21 -0.89 11.13
N GLN A 67 4.20 -0.18 12.25
CA GLN A 67 4.05 1.28 12.23
C GLN A 67 5.27 1.94 11.61
N ASP A 68 6.46 1.41 11.88
CA ASP A 68 7.69 1.89 11.28
C ASP A 68 7.68 1.69 9.76
N ALA A 69 7.11 0.59 9.29
CA ALA A 69 7.00 0.33 7.86
C ALA A 69 6.21 1.43 7.14
N LEU A 70 5.14 1.93 7.76
CA LEU A 70 4.36 3.03 7.19
C LEU A 70 5.03 4.38 7.38
N ARG A 71 5.85 4.53 8.41
CA ARG A 71 6.45 5.80 8.77
C ARG A 71 7.48 6.28 7.76
N LYS A 72 8.39 5.41 7.32
CA LYS A 72 9.47 5.80 6.42
C LYS A 72 8.98 6.41 5.11
N PRO A 73 8.07 5.76 4.37
CA PRO A 73 7.52 6.38 3.17
C PRO A 73 6.78 7.67 3.44
N ALA A 74 6.05 7.73 4.56
CA ALA A 74 5.29 8.92 4.92
C ALA A 74 6.20 10.09 5.25
N GLU A 75 7.30 9.85 5.96
CA GLU A 75 8.28 10.90 6.29
C GLU A 75 8.98 11.42 5.03
N LEU A 76 9.36 10.52 4.13
CA LEU A 76 9.97 10.92 2.87
C LEU A 76 9.02 11.80 2.06
N ALA A 77 7.77 11.38 1.91
CA ALA A 77 6.77 12.14 1.18
C ALA A 77 6.52 13.50 1.84
N HIS A 78 6.41 13.52 3.16
CA HIS A 78 6.20 14.76 3.90
C HIS A 78 7.36 15.74 3.71
N SER A 79 8.60 15.26 3.68
CA SER A 79 9.77 16.09 3.45
C SER A 79 9.76 16.73 2.06
N LEU A 80 9.02 16.17 1.12
CA LEU A 80 8.87 16.68 -0.24
C LEU A 80 7.52 17.38 -0.45
N ALA A 81 6.85 17.75 0.64
CA ALA A 81 5.57 18.45 0.64
C ALA A 81 4.42 17.69 -0.04
N VAL A 82 4.45 16.38 0.05
CA VAL A 82 3.37 15.51 -0.44
C VAL A 82 2.43 15.19 0.71
N ASN A 83 1.13 15.32 0.48
CA ASN A 83 0.12 14.90 1.44
C ASN A 83 0.08 13.38 1.50
N VAL A 84 0.13 12.83 2.72
CA VAL A 84 0.20 11.40 2.95
C VAL A 84 -0.93 10.93 3.84
N GLU A 85 -1.61 9.88 3.43
CA GLU A 85 -2.53 9.13 4.26
C GLU A 85 -1.91 7.78 4.57
N ARG A 86 -1.92 7.37 5.84
CA ARG A 86 -1.42 6.06 6.26
C ARG A 86 -2.59 5.17 6.62
N LEU A 87 -2.67 4.02 5.97
CA LEU A 87 -3.72 3.04 6.20
C LEU A 87 -3.13 1.73 6.66
N ARG A 88 -3.76 1.16 7.66
CA ARG A 88 -3.45 -0.16 8.13
C ARG A 88 -4.72 -0.99 8.10
N VAL A 89 -4.67 -2.08 7.37
CA VAL A 89 -5.83 -2.93 7.13
C VAL A 89 -5.51 -4.33 7.63
N CYS A 90 -6.40 -4.89 8.42
CA CYS A 90 -6.29 -6.27 8.88
C CYS A 90 -7.44 -7.06 8.30
N SER A 91 -7.14 -8.20 7.67
CA SER A 91 -8.15 -9.01 7.01
C SER A 91 -7.70 -10.46 6.94
N PRO A 92 -8.64 -11.42 7.02
CA PRO A 92 -8.31 -12.83 6.74
C PRO A 92 -7.99 -13.06 5.26
N HIS A 93 -8.33 -12.10 4.39
CA HIS A 93 -8.05 -12.15 2.96
C HIS A 93 -7.32 -10.87 2.53
N PRO A 94 -6.00 -10.78 2.79
CA PRO A 94 -5.28 -9.52 2.63
C PRO A 94 -5.24 -8.99 1.20
N ILE A 95 -5.15 -9.88 0.20
CA ILE A 95 -5.11 -9.43 -1.20
C ILE A 95 -6.46 -8.83 -1.59
N ASP A 96 -7.56 -9.47 -1.21
CA ASP A 96 -8.90 -8.95 -1.49
C ASP A 96 -9.13 -7.62 -0.77
N ALA A 97 -8.64 -7.50 0.46
CA ALA A 97 -8.74 -6.26 1.21
C ALA A 97 -7.96 -5.13 0.53
N LEU A 98 -6.77 -5.42 0.02
CA LEU A 98 -6.00 -4.44 -0.75
C LEU A 98 -6.76 -4.01 -2.00
N LEU A 99 -7.36 -4.96 -2.71
CA LEU A 99 -8.14 -4.65 -3.91
C LEU A 99 -9.37 -3.79 -3.60
N GLU A 100 -9.97 -3.96 -2.43
CA GLU A 100 -11.05 -3.10 -1.96
C GLU A 100 -10.56 -1.67 -1.74
N VAL A 101 -9.39 -1.50 -1.14
CA VAL A 101 -8.79 -0.18 -0.95
C VAL A 101 -8.50 0.47 -2.30
N VAL A 102 -7.99 -0.29 -3.25
CA VAL A 102 -7.75 0.19 -4.62
C VAL A 102 -9.05 0.67 -5.26
N ALA A 103 -10.11 -0.10 -5.15
CA ALA A 103 -11.40 0.27 -5.72
C ALA A 103 -11.96 1.52 -5.05
N GLU A 104 -11.84 1.62 -3.75
CA GLU A 104 -12.35 2.75 -2.97
C GLU A 104 -11.58 4.04 -3.23
N ARG A 105 -10.25 3.97 -3.27
CA ARG A 105 -9.41 5.14 -3.44
C ARG A 105 -9.20 5.54 -4.90
N ASN A 106 -9.43 4.62 -5.82
CA ASN A 106 -9.29 4.85 -7.26
C ASN A 106 -7.96 5.50 -7.62
N PRO A 107 -6.81 4.87 -7.28
CA PRO A 107 -5.51 5.47 -7.52
C PRO A 107 -5.18 5.56 -9.00
N GLY A 108 -4.31 6.50 -9.37
CA GLY A 108 -3.75 6.57 -10.71
C GLY A 108 -2.74 5.46 -10.94
N VAL A 109 -1.98 5.14 -9.91
CA VAL A 109 -1.02 4.03 -9.95
C VAL A 109 -1.00 3.32 -8.59
N LEU A 110 -0.94 2.01 -8.63
CA LEU A 110 -0.72 1.16 -7.47
C LEU A 110 0.72 0.66 -7.52
N VAL A 111 1.50 1.02 -6.51
CA VAL A 111 2.86 0.51 -6.33
C VAL A 111 2.80 -0.59 -5.28
N PHE A 112 2.97 -1.82 -5.71
CA PHE A 112 3.00 -2.96 -4.80
C PHE A 112 4.45 -3.27 -4.48
N GLY A 113 4.91 -2.85 -3.30
CA GLY A 113 6.32 -2.83 -2.98
C GLY A 113 6.71 -3.45 -1.65
N PRO A 114 6.29 -4.69 -1.36
CA PRO A 114 6.79 -5.37 -0.18
C PRO A 114 8.27 -5.74 -0.34
N ASP A 115 9.01 -5.72 0.76
CA ASP A 115 10.37 -6.20 0.80
C ASP A 115 10.37 -7.71 0.53
N ARG A 116 10.84 -8.10 -0.64
CA ARG A 116 10.77 -9.49 -1.09
C ARG A 116 11.68 -10.43 -0.27
N SER A 117 12.66 -9.88 0.43
CA SER A 117 13.48 -10.68 1.33
C SER A 117 12.72 -11.10 2.58
N CYS A 118 11.63 -10.39 2.91
CA CYS A 118 10.79 -10.67 4.09
C CYS A 118 9.50 -11.39 3.74
N LEU A 119 9.23 -11.61 2.45
CA LEU A 119 7.99 -12.20 1.98
C LEU A 119 8.28 -13.46 1.18
N ARG A 120 7.50 -14.51 1.41
CA ARG A 120 7.65 -15.77 0.67
C ARG A 120 7.36 -15.52 -0.81
N ARG A 121 8.18 -16.12 -1.67
CA ARG A 121 8.05 -15.98 -3.11
C ARG A 121 6.66 -16.35 -3.61
N ARG A 122 6.10 -17.45 -3.10
CA ARG A 122 4.74 -17.87 -3.48
C ARG A 122 3.69 -16.84 -3.11
N THR A 123 3.82 -16.25 -1.94
CA THR A 123 2.89 -15.22 -1.47
C THR A 123 2.99 -13.99 -2.37
N TYR A 124 4.20 -13.56 -2.68
CA TYR A 124 4.42 -12.43 -3.58
C TYR A 124 3.83 -12.70 -4.97
N ASP A 125 4.17 -13.85 -5.56
CA ASP A 125 3.74 -14.18 -6.92
C ASP A 125 2.21 -14.26 -7.02
N ARG A 126 1.57 -14.84 -6.01
CA ARG A 126 0.12 -14.93 -5.95
C ARG A 126 -0.52 -13.55 -5.84
N ALA A 127 0.02 -12.72 -4.97
CA ALA A 127 -0.48 -11.35 -4.78
C ALA A 127 -0.31 -10.53 -6.05
N ALA A 128 0.89 -10.55 -6.64
CA ALA A 128 1.18 -9.81 -7.86
C ALA A 128 0.25 -10.23 -9.00
N LYS A 129 0.02 -11.52 -9.14
CA LYS A 129 -0.88 -12.05 -10.18
C LYS A 129 -2.30 -11.53 -10.00
N ARG A 130 -2.85 -11.63 -8.80
CA ARG A 130 -4.23 -11.19 -8.53
C ARG A 130 -4.37 -9.69 -8.67
N ILE A 131 -3.37 -8.94 -8.23
CA ILE A 131 -3.38 -7.49 -8.37
C ILE A 131 -3.40 -7.10 -9.85
N ARG A 132 -2.56 -7.72 -10.67
CA ARG A 132 -2.53 -7.44 -12.11
C ARG A 132 -3.85 -7.81 -12.79
N GLU A 133 -4.45 -8.92 -12.41
CA GLU A 133 -5.69 -9.39 -13.03
C GLU A 133 -6.90 -8.55 -12.65
N ARG A 134 -6.93 -8.02 -11.43
CA ARG A 134 -8.13 -7.38 -10.89
C ARG A 134 -8.06 -5.87 -10.78
N SER A 135 -6.89 -5.27 -10.88
CA SER A 135 -6.76 -3.83 -10.78
C SER A 135 -7.12 -3.16 -12.10
N SER A 136 -7.89 -2.09 -12.01
CA SER A 136 -8.24 -1.28 -13.18
C SER A 136 -7.25 -0.12 -13.39
N CYS A 137 -6.33 0.09 -12.47
CA CYS A 137 -5.33 1.14 -12.55
C CYS A 137 -3.98 0.58 -13.01
N LEU A 138 -3.06 1.49 -13.29
CA LEU A 138 -1.68 1.12 -13.59
C LEU A 138 -1.04 0.50 -12.36
N VAL A 139 -0.36 -0.62 -12.55
CA VAL A 139 0.31 -1.34 -11.45
C VAL A 139 1.80 -1.34 -11.70
N TRP A 140 2.56 -0.92 -10.71
CA TRP A 140 4.02 -1.01 -10.69
C TRP A 140 4.43 -2.12 -9.73
N LEU A 141 5.26 -3.02 -10.21
CA LEU A 141 5.83 -4.12 -9.42
C LEU A 141 7.35 -4.04 -9.52
N ALA A 142 8.04 -4.28 -8.41
CA ALA A 142 9.50 -4.31 -8.44
C ALA A 142 9.97 -5.44 -9.35
N SER A 143 10.89 -5.14 -10.25
CA SER A 143 11.48 -6.16 -11.11
C SER A 143 12.44 -7.03 -10.32
N ASP A 144 12.59 -8.25 -10.76
CA ASP A 144 13.52 -9.20 -10.17
C ASP A 144 14.98 -8.78 -10.39
#